data_7ccb855843911aa8d268bf35bad26712
#
_entry.id   7ccb855843911aa8d268bf35bad26712
#
_cell.length_a   1.000
_cell.length_b   1.000
_cell.length_c   1.000
_cell.angle_alpha   90.00
_cell.angle_beta   90.00
_cell.angle_gamma   90.00
#
_symmetry.space_group_name_H-M   'P 1'
#
loop_
_entity.id
_entity.type
_entity.pdbx_description
1 polymer ?
#
loop_
_entity_poly.entity_id
_entity_poly.type
_entity_poly.pdbx_seq_one_letter_code
_entity_poly.pdbx_strand_id
1 'polypeptide(L)' 'LYLEELAESIATRVMSEAAVQRVRVAVRKPHVAIGGPLDYAEVAIERDRDA' A
#
# COMPACT_ATOMS: atom_id res chain seq x y z
N LEU A 1 -11.26 -5.32 2.51
CA LEU A 1 -10.69 -4.72 3.41
C LEU A 1 -10.12 -3.46 3.07
N TYR A 2 -9.96 -2.66 3.99
CA TYR A 2 -9.55 -1.32 3.76
C TYR A 2 -8.12 -1.13 3.42
N LEU A 3 -7.21 -2.08 3.78
CA LEU A 3 -5.79 -1.90 3.51
C LEU A 3 -5.51 -1.82 2.03
N GLU A 4 -6.15 -2.67 1.23
CA GLU A 4 -5.94 -2.64 -0.20
C GLU A 4 -6.44 -1.34 -0.81
N GLU A 5 -7.60 -0.90 -0.37
CA GLU A 5 -8.16 0.33 -0.88
C GLU A 5 -7.29 1.51 -0.52
N LEU A 6 -6.77 1.51 0.70
CA LEU A 6 -5.91 2.58 1.13
C LEU A 6 -4.63 2.60 0.32
N ALA A 7 -4.02 1.45 0.12
CA ALA A 7 -2.78 1.38 -0.65
C ALA A 7 -3.01 1.85 -2.09
N GLU A 8 -4.14 1.46 -2.70
CA GLU A 8 -4.44 1.90 -4.05
C GLU A 8 -4.65 3.40 -4.10
N SER A 9 -5.33 3.93 -3.11
CA SER A 9 -5.59 5.35 -3.06
C SER A 9 -4.29 6.15 -2.95
N ILE A 10 -3.39 5.68 -2.12
CA ILE A 10 -2.11 6.35 -1.97
C ILE A 10 -1.31 6.27 -3.26
N ALA A 11 -1.28 5.09 -3.87
CA ALA A 11 -0.53 4.92 -5.11
C ALA A 11 -1.07 5.83 -6.21
N THR A 12 -2.39 5.93 -6.32
CA THR A 12 -3.01 6.79 -7.31
C THR A 12 -2.63 8.24 -7.08
N ARG A 13 -2.65 8.65 -5.83
CA ARG A 13 -2.32 10.01 -5.49
C ARG A 13 -0.88 10.34 -5.83
N VAL A 14 0.03 9.44 -5.50
CA VAL A 14 1.44 9.66 -5.79
C VAL A 14 1.68 9.64 -7.29
N MET A 15 1.03 8.75 -8.00
CA MET A 15 1.23 8.66 -9.44
C MET A 15 0.59 9.80 -10.20
N SER A 16 -0.22 10.61 -9.53
CA SER A 16 -0.76 11.79 -10.19
C SER A 16 0.33 12.82 -10.45
N GLU A 17 1.47 12.66 -9.80
CA GLU A 17 2.60 13.54 -10.05
C GLU A 17 3.34 13.01 -11.27
N ALA A 18 3.38 13.79 -12.33
CA ALA A 18 3.90 13.30 -13.60
C ALA A 18 5.36 12.85 -13.53
N ALA A 19 6.12 13.42 -12.62
CA ALA A 19 7.53 13.07 -12.51
C ALA A 19 7.77 11.70 -11.90
N VAL A 20 6.76 11.12 -11.29
CA VAL A 20 6.92 9.82 -10.64
C VAL A 20 6.73 8.72 -11.66
N GLN A 21 7.73 7.85 -11.79
CA GLN A 21 7.67 6.75 -12.74
C GLN A 21 7.20 5.47 -12.09
N ARG A 22 7.47 5.32 -10.82
CA ARG A 22 7.14 4.10 -10.11
C ARG A 22 6.87 4.43 -8.67
N VAL A 23 5.93 3.75 -8.07
CA VAL A 23 5.64 3.90 -6.66
C VAL A 23 5.42 2.53 -6.04
N ARG A 24 5.93 2.36 -4.85
CA ARG A 24 5.69 1.17 -4.07
C ARG A 24 5.07 1.61 -2.75
N VAL A 25 3.91 1.07 -2.45
CA VAL A 25 3.18 1.45 -1.25
C VAL A 25 3.00 0.22 -0.38
N ALA A 26 3.38 0.33 0.87
CA ALA A 26 3.15 -0.73 1.83
C ALA A 26 2.36 -0.15 2.99
N VAL A 27 1.24 -0.75 3.29
CA VAL A 27 0.37 -0.30 4.37
C VAL A 27 0.26 -1.41 5.39
N ARG A 28 0.45 -1.07 6.65
CA ARG A 28 0.37 -2.03 7.73
C ARG A 28 -0.67 -1.63 8.73
N LYS A 29 -1.34 -2.63 9.24
CA LYS A 29 -2.25 -2.43 10.36
C LYS A 29 -1.75 -3.30 11.51
N PRO A 30 -1.13 -2.70 12.52
CA PRO A 30 -0.59 -3.47 13.62
C PRO A 30 -1.70 -3.90 14.59
N HIS A 31 -1.34 -4.83 15.48
CA HIS A 31 -2.23 -5.28 16.54
C HIS A 31 -3.47 -5.97 16.03
N VAL A 32 -3.32 -6.67 14.90
CA VAL A 32 -4.42 -7.49 14.42
C VAL A 32 -4.33 -8.81 15.16
N ALA A 33 -5.47 -9.26 15.69
CA ALA A 33 -5.49 -10.49 16.45
C ALA A 33 -5.50 -11.69 15.50
N ILE A 34 -4.35 -12.05 14.98
CA ILE A 34 -4.27 -13.14 14.05
C ILE A 34 -3.72 -14.39 14.71
N GLY A 35 -2.69 -14.27 15.49
CA GLY A 35 -2.14 -15.44 16.12
C GLY A 35 -1.03 -15.18 17.09
N GLY A 36 -0.58 -13.94 17.24
CA GLY A 36 0.49 -13.65 18.16
C GLY A 36 0.62 -12.17 18.41
N PRO A 37 1.47 -11.82 19.36
CA PRO A 37 1.60 -10.44 19.77
C PRO A 37 2.28 -9.55 18.75
N LEU A 38 3.01 -10.12 17.82
CA LEU A 38 3.67 -9.33 16.80
C LEU A 38 2.95 -9.34 15.48
N ASP A 39 1.75 -9.87 15.45
CA ASP A 39 1.02 -9.99 14.21
C ASP A 39 0.57 -8.64 13.69
N TYR A 40 0.54 -8.54 12.40
CA TYR A 40 0.01 -7.36 11.73
C TYR A 40 -0.44 -7.77 10.34
N ALA A 41 -1.26 -6.94 9.76
CA ALA A 41 -1.70 -7.12 8.39
C ALA A 41 -0.94 -6.13 7.52
N GLU A 42 -0.52 -6.57 6.36
CA GLU A 42 0.22 -5.70 5.46
C GLU A 42 -0.21 -5.94 4.03
N VAL A 43 -0.34 -4.87 3.29
CA VAL A 43 -0.59 -4.92 1.86
C VAL A 43 0.49 -4.09 1.20
N ALA A 44 1.16 -4.65 0.22
CA ALA A 44 2.17 -3.92 -0.53
C ALA A 44 1.78 -3.98 -2.00
N ILE A 45 1.81 -2.85 -2.66
CA ILE A 45 1.52 -2.79 -4.08
C ILE A 45 2.57 -1.96 -4.78
N GLU A 46 2.66 -2.16 -6.08
CA GLU A 46 3.62 -1.43 -6.88
C GLU A 46 2.94 -1.01 -8.16
N ARG A 47 3.19 0.21 -8.61
CA ARG A 47 2.62 0.71 -9.86
C ARG A 47 3.70 1.39 -10.66
N ASP A 48 3.74 1.09 -11.94
CA ASP A 48 4.66 1.71 -12.90
C ASP A 48 3.86 2.55 -13.86
N ARG A 49 4.49 3.62 -14.28
CA ARG A 49 3.80 4.47 -15.22
C ARG A 49 3.85 3.91 -16.60
N ASP A 50 4.53 3.31 -17.20
CA ASP A 50 4.57 2.94 -18.40
C ASP A 50 4.46 2.30 -19.00
N ALA A 51 4.44 2.08 -19.34
CA ALA A 51 4.46 1.37 -20.09
C ALA A 51 4.50 1.39 -21.00
#